data_8586bad664c2294eb8eef1fefedf0714
#
_entry.id   8586bad664c2294eb8eef1fefedf0714
#
_cell.length_a   1.000
_cell.length_b   1.000
_cell.length_c   1.000
_cell.angle_alpha   90.00
_cell.angle_beta   90.00
_cell.angle_gamma   90.00
#
_symmetry.space_group_name_H-M   'P 1'
#
loop_
_entity.id
_entity.type
_entity.pdbx_description
1 polymer ?
#
loop_
_entity_poly.entity_id
_entity_poly.type
_entity_poly.pdbx_seq_one_letter_code
_entity_poly.pdbx_strand_id
1 'polypeptide(L)'
;MTGDAKGGDYVAFGDFGLIALEPAWIKSNQIEACRIVMSRHFRRGGKIYIRIFPDKPVTKKPAETRMGKGKGAVEYWVSVVKPGRVMFEVAGVTEEQAKEAFRLAGHKLPIQTKMVKREVYDEAQ
;
A
#
# COMPACT_ATOMS: atom_id res chain seq x y z
N MET A 1 -12.48 -8.38 -8.28
CA MET A 1 -12.71 -6.95 -8.12
C MET A 1 -12.70 -6.27 -9.46
N THR A 2 -13.70 -5.51 -9.69
CA THR A 2 -13.77 -4.79 -10.94
C THR A 2 -13.83 -3.30 -10.66
N GLY A 3 -13.41 -2.51 -11.60
CA GLY A 3 -13.45 -1.07 -11.48
C GLY A 3 -12.28 -0.51 -10.71
N ASP A 4 -12.15 0.77 -10.78
CA ASP A 4 -11.05 1.49 -10.16
C ASP A 4 -11.36 1.86 -8.73
N ALA A 5 -10.36 2.27 -8.01
CA ALA A 5 -10.52 2.73 -6.64
C ALA A 5 -11.37 3.98 -6.61
N LYS A 6 -12.17 4.07 -5.55
CA LYS A 6 -12.95 5.28 -5.30
C LYS A 6 -12.45 5.87 -4.01
N GLY A 7 -12.05 7.11 -4.06
CA GLY A 7 -11.39 7.70 -2.92
C GLY A 7 -9.99 7.13 -2.77
N GLY A 8 -9.12 7.88 -2.18
CA GLY A 8 -7.74 7.43 -2.01
C GLY A 8 -7.01 7.21 -3.31
N ASP A 9 -7.48 7.84 -4.38
CA ASP A 9 -6.87 7.67 -5.70
C ASP A 9 -6.00 8.86 -6.09
N TYR A 10 -5.69 9.72 -5.17
CA TYR A 10 -4.83 10.85 -5.43
C TYR A 10 -3.95 11.11 -4.21
N VAL A 11 -2.81 11.77 -4.47
CA VAL A 11 -1.85 12.09 -3.42
C VAL A 11 -2.39 13.26 -2.61
N ALA A 12 -2.57 13.05 -1.32
CA ALA A 12 -3.21 14.03 -0.45
C ALA A 12 -2.27 14.63 0.58
N PHE A 13 -1.34 13.87 1.10
CA PHE A 13 -0.49 14.30 2.21
C PHE A 13 0.96 14.52 1.81
N GLY A 14 1.47 13.74 0.90
CA GLY A 14 2.86 13.81 0.49
C GLY A 14 3.04 14.53 -0.83
N ASP A 15 4.23 14.41 -1.37
CA ASP A 15 4.56 14.97 -2.68
C ASP A 15 4.48 13.92 -3.78
N PHE A 16 4.71 12.67 -3.42
CA PHE A 16 4.68 11.55 -4.35
C PHE A 16 3.90 10.40 -3.74
N GLY A 17 3.28 9.60 -4.58
CA GLY A 17 2.50 8.45 -4.13
C GLY A 17 2.82 7.22 -4.94
N LEU A 18 2.59 6.06 -4.33
CA LEU A 18 2.73 4.78 -4.99
C LEU A 18 1.34 4.19 -5.15
N ILE A 19 0.92 4.00 -6.39
CA ILE A 19 -0.41 3.48 -6.67
C ILE A 19 -0.34 2.04 -7.12
N ALA A 20 -1.41 1.32 -6.82
CA ALA A 20 -1.58 -0.06 -7.29
C ALA A 20 -2.07 -0.03 -8.74
N LEU A 21 -1.52 -0.90 -9.56
CA LEU A 21 -1.97 -1.05 -10.93
C LEU A 21 -2.86 -2.27 -11.11
N GLU A 22 -2.95 -3.11 -10.08
CA GLU A 22 -3.72 -4.34 -10.09
C GLU A 22 -4.49 -4.47 -8.79
N PRO A 23 -5.59 -5.21 -8.80
CA PRO A 23 -6.29 -5.48 -7.54
C PRO A 23 -5.50 -6.52 -6.73
N ALA A 24 -5.53 -6.38 -5.42
CA ALA A 24 -4.83 -7.34 -4.57
C ALA A 24 -5.25 -7.22 -3.12
N TRP A 25 -4.97 -8.27 -2.38
CA TRP A 25 -5.02 -8.25 -0.93
C TRP A 25 -3.58 -8.07 -0.45
N ILE A 26 -3.33 -6.97 0.23
CA ILE A 26 -1.99 -6.65 0.73
C ILE A 26 -1.96 -6.99 2.21
N LYS A 27 -1.07 -7.90 2.58
CA LYS A 27 -0.97 -8.33 3.96
C LYS A 27 -0.32 -7.29 4.83
N SER A 28 -0.65 -7.30 6.11
CA SER A 28 -0.07 -6.35 7.05
C SER A 28 1.46 -6.44 7.08
N ASN A 29 2.02 -7.64 6.96
CA ASN A 29 3.47 -7.76 6.96
C ASN A 29 4.10 -7.21 5.68
N GLN A 30 3.38 -7.21 4.58
CA GLN A 30 3.86 -6.59 3.34
C GLN A 30 3.85 -5.06 3.47
N ILE A 31 2.81 -4.52 4.09
CA ILE A 31 2.74 -3.08 4.34
C ILE A 31 3.91 -2.65 5.23
N GLU A 32 4.16 -3.42 6.28
CA GLU A 32 5.26 -3.11 7.19
C GLU A 32 6.61 -3.25 6.50
N ALA A 33 6.77 -4.25 5.66
CA ALA A 33 8.02 -4.42 4.91
C ALA A 33 8.29 -3.22 4.01
N CYS A 34 7.24 -2.69 3.37
CA CYS A 34 7.38 -1.50 2.55
C CYS A 34 7.81 -0.30 3.39
N ARG A 35 7.16 -0.12 4.54
CA ARG A 35 7.49 1.00 5.42
C ARG A 35 8.95 0.93 5.84
N ILE A 36 9.40 -0.24 6.22
CA ILE A 36 10.77 -0.42 6.69
C ILE A 36 11.78 -0.12 5.59
N VAL A 37 11.57 -0.65 4.39
CA VAL A 37 12.54 -0.47 3.33
C VAL A 37 12.59 0.99 2.89
N MET A 38 11.45 1.67 2.86
CA MET A 38 11.44 3.09 2.51
C MET A 38 12.08 3.93 3.59
N SER A 39 11.79 3.62 4.85
CA SER A 39 12.36 4.34 5.97
C SER A 39 13.88 4.22 5.98
N ARG A 40 14.40 3.03 5.71
CA ARG A 40 15.82 2.81 5.64
C ARG A 40 16.46 3.61 4.50
N HIS A 41 15.77 3.66 3.39
CA HIS A 41 16.29 4.39 2.23
C HIS A 41 16.42 5.87 2.52
N PHE A 42 15.43 6.43 3.18
CA PHE A 42 15.45 7.86 3.49
C PHE A 42 16.35 8.19 4.67
N ARG A 43 16.60 7.20 5.50
CA ARG A 43 17.41 7.37 6.70
C ARG A 43 16.83 8.41 7.63
N ARG A 44 17.31 9.66 7.51
CA ARG A 44 16.88 10.69 8.42
C ARG A 44 15.86 11.64 7.86
N GLY A 45 15.72 11.68 6.59
CA GLY A 45 14.81 12.63 5.97
C GLY A 45 13.51 11.97 5.61
N GLY A 46 12.63 12.80 5.12
CA GLY A 46 11.42 12.32 4.54
C GLY A 46 10.36 11.92 5.53
N LYS A 47 9.17 11.79 5.01
CA LYS A 47 8.03 11.39 5.80
C LYS A 47 7.22 10.41 4.96
N ILE A 48 6.76 9.34 5.59
CA ILE A 48 6.02 8.28 4.92
C ILE A 48 4.61 8.27 5.47
N TYR A 49 3.64 8.26 4.57
CA TYR A 49 2.23 8.14 4.92
C TYR A 49 1.71 6.83 4.37
N ILE A 50 1.15 6.01 5.24
CA ILE A 50 0.55 4.74 4.81
C ILE A 50 -0.94 5.00 4.64
N ARG A 51 -1.42 4.83 3.39
CA ARG A 51 -2.78 5.18 3.03
C ARG A 51 -3.73 3.98 3.00
N ILE A 52 -3.23 2.80 3.29
CA ILE A 52 -4.04 1.59 3.34
C ILE A 52 -3.92 0.97 4.71
N PHE A 53 -4.95 0.26 5.10
CA PHE A 53 -4.98 -0.34 6.43
C PHE A 53 -5.45 -1.79 6.32
N PRO A 54 -4.81 -2.74 7.00
CA PRO A 54 -5.20 -4.13 6.92
C PRO A 54 -6.37 -4.42 7.85
N ASP A 55 -7.56 -4.14 7.37
CA ASP A 55 -8.78 -4.25 8.18
C ASP A 55 -9.61 -5.48 7.89
N LYS A 56 -9.22 -6.29 6.91
CA LYS A 56 -9.96 -7.49 6.57
C LYS A 56 -9.27 -8.71 7.14
N PRO A 57 -9.93 -9.45 8.03
CA PRO A 57 -9.34 -10.68 8.56
C PRO A 57 -9.45 -11.81 7.56
N VAL A 58 -8.40 -12.61 7.47
CA VAL A 58 -8.39 -13.80 6.64
C VAL A 58 -8.19 -14.98 7.55
N THR A 59 -9.11 -15.93 7.47
CA THR A 59 -9.04 -17.13 8.27
C THR A 59 -8.68 -18.30 7.40
N LYS A 60 -8.06 -19.28 7.99
CA LYS A 60 -7.68 -20.48 7.30
C LYS A 60 -8.32 -21.64 8.02
N LYS A 61 -9.07 -22.44 7.30
CA LYS A 61 -9.63 -23.62 7.90
C LYS A 61 -8.55 -24.61 8.23
N PRO A 62 -8.60 -25.22 9.41
CA PRO A 62 -7.63 -26.26 9.72
C PRO A 62 -7.73 -27.37 8.69
N ALA A 63 -6.62 -28.01 8.42
CA ALA A 63 -6.61 -29.14 7.51
C ALA A 63 -7.53 -30.23 8.01
N GLU A 64 -7.68 -30.32 9.30
CA GLU A 64 -8.54 -31.29 9.94
C GLU A 64 -9.78 -30.59 10.42
N THR A 65 -10.79 -30.60 9.62
CA THR A 65 -12.05 -29.96 10.02
C THR A 65 -13.12 -31.00 10.30
N ARG A 66 -12.73 -32.22 10.47
CA ARG A 66 -13.68 -33.29 10.59
C ARG A 66 -14.64 -33.15 11.75
N MET A 67 -14.25 -32.44 12.76
CA MET A 67 -15.13 -32.23 13.87
C MET A 67 -16.16 -31.13 13.63
N GLY A 68 -16.05 -30.50 12.51
CA GLY A 68 -17.00 -29.47 12.18
C GLY A 68 -16.98 -28.30 13.12
N LYS A 69 -15.89 -28.09 13.76
CA LYS A 69 -15.81 -27.06 14.74
C LYS A 69 -15.62 -25.72 14.12
N GLY A 70 -16.39 -25.40 13.28
CA GLY A 70 -16.54 -24.09 12.84
C GLY A 70 -15.32 -23.40 12.33
N LYS A 71 -15.17 -22.18 12.70
CA LYS A 71 -14.21 -21.30 12.07
C LYS A 71 -12.84 -21.46 12.57
N GLY A 72 -11.91 -21.32 11.65
CA GLY A 72 -10.54 -21.22 12.04
C GLY A 72 -10.27 -19.89 12.69
N ALA A 73 -9.16 -19.80 13.37
CA ALA A 73 -8.72 -18.54 13.93
C ALA A 73 -8.25 -17.61 12.82
N VAL A 74 -8.25 -16.32 13.10
CA VAL A 74 -7.73 -15.34 12.16
C VAL A 74 -6.25 -15.60 11.98
N GLU A 75 -5.82 -15.79 10.74
CA GLU A 75 -4.42 -16.01 10.44
C GLU A 75 -3.67 -14.75 10.17
N TYR A 76 -4.28 -13.85 9.43
CA TYR A 76 -3.63 -12.60 9.11
C TYR A 76 -4.67 -11.59 8.65
N TRP A 77 -4.22 -10.37 8.51
CA TRP A 77 -5.07 -9.25 8.11
C TRP A 77 -4.57 -8.69 6.79
N VAL A 78 -5.48 -8.24 5.96
CA VAL A 78 -5.15 -7.68 4.66
C VAL A 78 -5.91 -6.38 4.41
N SER A 79 -5.35 -5.57 3.54
CA SER A 79 -6.02 -4.44 2.96
C SER A 79 -6.46 -4.83 1.56
N VAL A 80 -7.72 -4.62 1.23
CA VAL A 80 -8.23 -4.89 -0.10
C VAL A 80 -7.99 -3.66 -0.96
N VAL A 81 -7.14 -3.81 -1.97
CA VAL A 81 -6.68 -2.69 -2.77
C VAL A 81 -7.18 -2.86 -4.20
N LYS A 82 -7.68 -1.77 -4.77
CA LYS A 82 -8.14 -1.74 -6.15
C LYS A 82 -7.16 -0.94 -6.99
N PRO A 83 -7.18 -1.15 -8.32
CA PRO A 83 -6.30 -0.37 -9.20
C PRO A 83 -6.53 1.12 -9.03
N GLY A 84 -5.46 1.88 -9.01
CA GLY A 84 -5.53 3.33 -8.84
C GLY A 84 -5.41 3.79 -7.40
N ARG A 85 -5.49 2.88 -6.46
CA ARG A 85 -5.42 3.25 -5.05
C ARG A 85 -4.01 3.70 -4.68
N VAL A 86 -3.90 4.86 -4.05
CA VAL A 86 -2.64 5.30 -3.47
C VAL A 86 -2.41 4.53 -2.18
N MET A 87 -1.34 3.75 -2.15
CA MET A 87 -1.04 2.91 -1.00
C MET A 87 -0.10 3.60 -0.02
N PHE A 88 0.87 4.33 -0.54
CA PHE A 88 1.86 5.04 0.27
C PHE A 88 2.11 6.40 -0.33
N GLU A 89 2.48 7.35 0.52
CA GLU A 89 2.91 8.67 0.06
C GLU A 89 4.18 9.03 0.79
N VAL A 90 5.01 9.85 0.14
CA VAL A 90 6.23 10.34 0.77
C VAL A 90 6.32 11.84 0.55
N ALA A 91 6.94 12.53 1.50
CA ALA A 91 7.14 13.96 1.45
C ALA A 91 8.53 14.28 1.97
N GLY A 92 9.04 15.45 1.58
CA GLY A 92 10.34 15.91 2.09
C GLY A 92 11.52 15.20 1.49
N VAL A 93 11.33 14.61 0.31
CA VAL A 93 12.40 13.91 -0.40
C VAL A 93 12.39 14.37 -1.85
N THR A 94 13.50 14.15 -2.56
CA THR A 94 13.52 14.46 -3.99
C THR A 94 12.75 13.43 -4.77
N GLU A 95 12.40 13.78 -5.99
CA GLU A 95 11.70 12.83 -6.86
C GLU A 95 12.53 11.57 -7.07
N GLU A 96 13.85 11.73 -7.21
CA GLU A 96 14.72 10.58 -7.41
C GLU A 96 14.75 9.67 -6.19
N GLN A 97 14.79 10.28 -5.00
CA GLN A 97 14.73 9.49 -3.77
C GLN A 97 13.41 8.74 -3.65
N ALA A 98 12.32 9.43 -3.98
CA ALA A 98 11.00 8.80 -3.93
C ALA A 98 10.91 7.64 -4.92
N LYS A 99 11.42 7.85 -6.13
CA LYS A 99 11.37 6.82 -7.16
C LYS A 99 12.11 5.57 -6.71
N GLU A 100 13.30 5.73 -6.15
CA GLU A 100 14.08 4.59 -5.71
C GLU A 100 13.41 3.89 -4.51
N ALA A 101 12.91 4.68 -3.56
CA ALA A 101 12.23 4.09 -2.41
C ALA A 101 11.01 3.28 -2.84
N PHE A 102 10.23 3.81 -3.78
CA PHE A 102 9.04 3.11 -4.28
C PHE A 102 9.41 1.87 -5.09
N ARG A 103 10.53 1.92 -5.79
CA ARG A 103 11.02 0.73 -6.49
C ARG A 103 11.32 -0.38 -5.50
N LEU A 104 11.98 -0.04 -4.42
CA LEU A 104 12.31 -1.02 -3.38
C LEU A 104 11.05 -1.54 -2.71
N ALA A 105 10.11 -0.64 -2.41
CA ALA A 105 8.85 -1.04 -1.79
C ALA A 105 8.06 -1.96 -2.74
N GLY A 106 8.08 -1.66 -4.02
CA GLY A 106 7.38 -2.48 -5.00
C GLY A 106 7.81 -3.93 -5.00
N HIS A 107 9.07 -4.19 -4.66
CA HIS A 107 9.55 -5.57 -4.57
C HIS A 107 8.94 -6.33 -3.39
N LYS A 108 8.35 -5.63 -2.45
CA LYS A 108 7.70 -6.26 -1.29
C LYS A 108 6.21 -6.46 -1.51
N LEU A 109 5.70 -6.00 -2.62
CA LEU A 109 4.27 -6.07 -2.91
C LEU A 109 3.99 -7.11 -3.99
N PRO A 110 2.82 -7.73 -3.96
CA PRO A 110 2.49 -8.80 -4.91
C PRO A 110 1.93 -8.29 -6.22
N ILE A 111 2.00 -7.00 -6.49
CA ILE A 111 1.38 -6.40 -7.66
C ILE A 111 2.29 -5.37 -8.29
N GLN A 112 1.95 -5.00 -9.52
CA GLN A 112 2.62 -3.91 -10.20
C GLN A 112 2.17 -2.59 -9.61
N THR A 113 3.09 -1.66 -9.54
CA THR A 113 2.85 -0.36 -8.93
C THR A 113 3.42 0.75 -9.80
N LYS A 114 3.03 1.98 -9.51
CA LYS A 114 3.50 3.13 -10.26
C LYS A 114 3.59 4.33 -9.33
N MET A 115 4.62 5.13 -9.52
CA MET A 115 4.74 6.39 -8.78
C MET A 115 3.95 7.46 -9.49
N VAL A 116 3.23 8.25 -8.71
CA VAL A 116 2.53 9.43 -9.21
C VAL A 116 2.93 10.62 -8.38
N LYS A 117 2.83 11.80 -8.98
CA LYS A 117 3.13 13.05 -8.29
C LYS A 117 1.85 13.66 -7.81
N ARG A 118 1.98 14.47 -6.77
CA ARG A 118 0.85 15.24 -6.29
C ARG A 118 0.45 16.26 -7.34
N GLU A 119 -0.83 16.30 -7.64
CA GLU A 119 -1.32 17.30 -8.57
C GLU A 119 -1.42 18.63 -7.88
N VAL A 120 -1.00 19.68 -8.59
CA VAL A 120 -1.08 21.03 -8.08
C VAL A 120 -2.01 21.79 -9.00
N TYR A 121 -3.10 22.30 -8.44
CA TYR A 121 -4.02 23.09 -9.21
C TYR A 121 -3.58 24.55 -9.15
N ASP A 122 -3.46 25.14 -10.31
CA ASP A 122 -3.09 26.54 -10.40
C ASP A 122 -4.36 27.36 -10.43
N GLU A 123 -4.71 27.93 -9.30
CA GLU A 123 -5.93 28.69 -9.19
C GLU A 123 -5.85 30.08 -9.81
N ALA A 124 -4.69 30.45 -10.26
CA ALA A 124 -4.54 31.74 -10.91
C ALA A 124 -5.14 31.73 -12.32
N GLN A 125 -5.51 30.61 -12.80
CA GLN A 125 -6.05 30.50 -14.16
C GLN A 125 -7.49 30.87 -14.23
#